data_1f9993bf664a1360e3fa5dbc4ab2c0e9
#
_entry.id   1f9993bf664a1360e3fa5dbc4ab2c0e9
#
_cell.length_a   1.000
_cell.length_b   1.000
_cell.length_c   1.000
_cell.angle_alpha   90.00
_cell.angle_beta   90.00
_cell.angle_gamma   90.00
#
_symmetry.space_group_name_H-M   'P 1'
#
loop_
_entity.id
_entity.type
_entity.pdbx_description
1 polymer ?
#
loop_
_entity_poly.entity_id
_entity_poly.type
_entity_poly.pdbx_seq_one_letter_code
_entity_poly.pdbx_strand_id
1 'polypeptide(L)'
;VSGAAPLLIMLDVDNTLLDNDRFAVELGDWLERAFGAAERARYWAIYEGLKSSLGYADYLGALQAFRAGNDDQARLQEAGEFLLDFPFKDLLYPDAMATIAHLRTIAPVLILSDGDMVFQPRKIRRAGLAEAVDQRVLIYVHKQHSLEDLRRRMPAVRYAMVDDKPLLLSEMKRAPGFPLQAIFVRQGHYAAATGAATLDPPPDRTIARIADLLAFSRHDFQLDAAPLAAVADKDRP
;
A
#
# COMPACT_ATOMS: atom_id res chain seq x y z
N VAL A 1 8.03 -20.37 -21.08
CA VAL A 1 7.19 -19.17 -20.98
C VAL A 1 6.09 -19.51 -19.98
N SER A 2 6.22 -19.04 -18.73
CA SER A 2 5.14 -19.20 -17.73
C SER A 2 3.93 -18.40 -18.23
N GLY A 3 2.82 -19.08 -18.47
CA GLY A 3 1.56 -18.43 -18.87
C GLY A 3 1.09 -17.45 -17.80
N ALA A 4 0.25 -16.47 -18.18
CA ALA A 4 -0.36 -15.52 -17.23
C ALA A 4 -1.11 -16.28 -16.13
N ALA A 5 -0.94 -15.86 -14.88
CA ALA A 5 -1.68 -16.45 -13.76
C ALA A 5 -3.19 -16.18 -13.92
N PRO A 6 -4.09 -17.10 -13.54
CA PRO A 6 -5.54 -16.83 -13.60
C PRO A 6 -5.95 -15.61 -12.77
N LEU A 7 -5.30 -15.39 -11.64
CA LEU A 7 -5.49 -14.26 -10.73
C LEU A 7 -4.16 -13.85 -10.13
N LEU A 8 -3.97 -12.55 -9.90
CA LEU A 8 -2.95 -11.98 -9.01
C LEU A 8 -3.67 -11.16 -7.94
N ILE A 9 -3.41 -11.45 -6.67
CA ILE A 9 -3.91 -10.68 -5.54
C ILE A 9 -2.85 -9.67 -5.13
N MET A 10 -3.23 -8.40 -5.09
CA MET A 10 -2.35 -7.28 -4.73
C MET A 10 -2.82 -6.68 -3.41
N LEU A 11 -1.89 -6.48 -2.50
CA LEU A 11 -2.15 -5.91 -1.18
C LEU A 11 -1.37 -4.61 -1.04
N ASP A 12 -2.05 -3.54 -0.64
CA ASP A 12 -1.38 -2.35 -0.12
C ASP A 12 -0.79 -2.62 1.26
N VAL A 13 0.04 -1.73 1.77
CA VAL A 13 0.74 -1.88 3.05
C VAL A 13 0.18 -0.95 4.11
N ASP A 14 0.24 0.35 3.87
CA ASP A 14 -0.04 1.38 4.87
C ASP A 14 -1.55 1.48 5.14
N ASN A 15 -1.93 1.29 6.41
CA ASN A 15 -3.33 1.18 6.84
C ASN A 15 -4.13 0.03 6.20
N THR A 16 -3.47 -0.86 5.48
CA THR A 16 -4.05 -2.10 4.93
C THR A 16 -3.52 -3.33 5.65
N LEU A 17 -2.20 -3.55 5.65
CA LEU A 17 -1.53 -4.63 6.38
C LEU A 17 -0.89 -4.13 7.68
N LEU A 18 -0.50 -2.87 7.72
CA LEU A 18 0.28 -2.23 8.77
C LEU A 18 -0.39 -0.91 9.19
N ASP A 19 -0.52 -0.68 10.50
CA ASP A 19 -1.08 0.55 11.09
C ASP A 19 -0.07 1.70 10.97
N ASN A 20 -0.13 2.39 9.83
CA ASN A 20 0.75 3.53 9.56
C ASN A 20 0.34 4.79 10.34
N ASP A 21 -0.92 4.89 10.76
CA ASP A 21 -1.38 6.00 11.60
C ASP A 21 -0.72 5.91 12.98
N ARG A 22 -0.63 4.72 13.54
CA ARG A 22 0.11 4.48 14.79
C ARG A 22 1.60 4.79 14.63
N PHE A 23 2.23 4.42 13.51
CA PHE A 23 3.61 4.82 13.22
C PHE A 23 3.79 6.34 13.26
N ALA A 24 2.88 7.08 12.62
CA ALA A 24 2.93 8.55 12.62
C ALA A 24 2.81 9.14 14.03
N VAL A 25 1.97 8.56 14.89
CA VAL A 25 1.87 8.96 16.31
C VAL A 25 3.20 8.70 17.04
N GLU A 26 3.75 7.49 16.92
CA GLU A 26 4.99 7.11 17.60
C GLU A 26 6.19 7.93 17.14
N LEU A 27 6.29 8.27 15.86
CA LEU A 27 7.26 9.20 15.31
C LEU A 27 7.07 10.62 15.90
N GLY A 28 5.83 11.10 15.93
CA GLY A 28 5.50 12.40 16.50
C GLY A 28 5.90 12.51 17.97
N ASP A 29 5.60 11.49 18.76
CA ASP A 29 5.97 11.43 20.18
C ASP A 29 7.49 11.35 20.38
N TRP A 30 8.20 10.64 19.52
CA TRP A 30 9.64 10.59 19.53
C TRP A 30 10.24 11.96 19.19
N LEU A 31 9.76 12.62 18.13
CA LEU A 31 10.20 13.97 17.74
C LEU A 31 9.97 14.99 18.86
N GLU A 32 8.83 14.93 19.53
CA GLU A 32 8.53 15.84 20.64
C GLU A 32 9.47 15.64 21.83
N ARG A 33 9.78 14.40 22.19
CA ARG A 33 10.76 14.09 23.24
C ARG A 33 12.17 14.53 22.86
N ALA A 34 12.55 14.36 21.60
CA ALA A 34 13.90 14.66 21.13
C ALA A 34 14.13 16.16 20.90
N PHE A 35 13.19 16.87 20.31
CA PHE A 35 13.35 18.22 19.81
C PHE A 35 12.35 19.24 20.40
N GLY A 36 11.31 18.78 21.08
CA GLY A 36 10.24 19.61 21.62
C GLY A 36 9.05 19.81 20.65
N ALA A 37 7.94 20.29 21.21
CA ALA A 37 6.66 20.38 20.50
C ALA A 37 6.70 21.29 19.25
N ALA A 38 7.44 22.39 19.29
CA ALA A 38 7.58 23.31 18.16
C ALA A 38 8.26 22.63 16.96
N GLU A 39 9.33 21.90 17.22
CA GLU A 39 10.08 21.18 16.20
C GLU A 39 9.30 19.96 15.63
N ARG A 40 8.57 19.24 16.50
CA ARG A 40 7.58 18.24 16.04
C ARG A 40 6.60 18.85 15.03
N ALA A 41 6.01 20.02 15.36
CA ALA A 41 5.07 20.69 14.47
C ALA A 41 5.74 21.12 13.16
N ARG A 42 7.00 21.59 13.21
CA ARG A 42 7.79 21.97 12.03
C ARG A 42 8.06 20.76 11.13
N TYR A 43 8.45 19.61 11.70
CA TYR A 43 8.65 18.39 10.93
C TYR A 43 7.39 17.97 10.17
N TRP A 44 6.23 17.95 10.84
CA TRP A 44 4.96 17.58 10.20
C TRP A 44 4.53 18.58 9.15
N ALA A 45 4.76 19.88 9.32
CA ALA A 45 4.48 20.88 8.28
C ALA A 45 5.33 20.63 7.02
N ILE A 46 6.61 20.28 7.18
CA ILE A 46 7.51 19.90 6.08
C ILE A 46 6.99 18.62 5.40
N TYR A 47 6.66 17.60 6.19
CA TYR A 47 6.15 16.32 5.67
C TYR A 47 4.88 16.51 4.84
N GLU A 48 3.90 17.26 5.33
CA GLU A 48 2.64 17.50 4.60
C GLU A 48 2.88 18.33 3.33
N GLY A 49 3.81 19.28 3.37
CA GLY A 49 4.22 20.03 2.17
C GLY A 49 4.83 19.12 1.10
N LEU A 50 5.73 18.22 1.49
CA LEU A 50 6.32 17.23 0.59
C LEU A 50 5.28 16.25 0.05
N LYS A 51 4.44 15.70 0.91
CA LYS A 51 3.36 14.78 0.53
C LYS A 51 2.42 15.42 -0.49
N SER A 52 2.07 16.69 -0.31
CA SER A 52 1.22 17.43 -1.26
C SER A 52 1.89 17.63 -2.62
N SER A 53 3.22 17.88 -2.64
CA SER A 53 3.95 18.15 -3.88
C SER A 53 4.37 16.89 -4.63
N LEU A 54 4.72 15.82 -3.90
CA LEU A 54 5.22 14.55 -4.46
C LEU A 54 4.11 13.53 -4.71
N GLY A 55 2.98 13.65 -3.97
CA GLY A 55 1.85 12.72 -4.05
C GLY A 55 2.05 11.42 -3.25
N TYR A 56 3.13 11.29 -2.50
CA TYR A 56 3.38 10.15 -1.60
C TYR A 56 4.03 10.60 -0.28
N ALA A 57 4.02 9.72 0.71
CA ALA A 57 4.61 9.95 2.03
C ALA A 57 6.13 9.84 1.98
N ASP A 58 6.86 10.94 2.17
CA ASP A 58 8.32 10.99 2.17
C ASP A 58 8.87 11.39 3.54
N TYR A 59 8.97 10.42 4.44
CA TYR A 59 9.49 10.63 5.80
C TYR A 59 10.99 10.99 5.80
N LEU A 60 11.77 10.38 4.91
CA LEU A 60 13.20 10.65 4.82
C LEU A 60 13.48 12.03 4.20
N GLY A 61 12.75 12.41 3.17
CA GLY A 61 12.83 13.75 2.59
C GLY A 61 12.42 14.82 3.59
N ALA A 62 11.39 14.55 4.41
CA ALA A 62 11.00 15.43 5.49
C ALA A 62 12.12 15.59 6.52
N LEU A 63 12.83 14.52 6.90
CA LEU A 63 13.98 14.60 7.79
C LEU A 63 15.14 15.39 7.16
N GLN A 64 15.41 15.21 5.88
CA GLN A 64 16.44 15.98 5.18
C GLN A 64 16.11 17.48 5.13
N ALA A 65 14.87 17.84 4.89
CA ALA A 65 14.43 19.24 4.90
C ALA A 65 14.38 19.80 6.34
N PHE A 66 13.98 18.99 7.33
CA PHE A 66 13.96 19.34 8.74
C PHE A 66 15.35 19.65 9.29
N ARG A 67 16.39 19.02 8.76
CA ARG A 67 17.79 19.28 9.11
C ARG A 67 18.18 20.76 8.92
N ALA A 68 17.60 21.44 7.94
CA ALA A 68 17.83 22.86 7.76
C ALA A 68 17.27 23.64 8.98
N GLY A 69 18.16 24.35 9.69
CA GLY A 69 17.82 25.11 10.90
C GLY A 69 17.80 24.26 12.19
N ASN A 70 18.35 23.04 12.15
CA ASN A 70 18.60 22.24 13.35
C ASN A 70 20.07 21.80 13.39
N ASP A 71 20.78 22.25 14.42
CA ASP A 71 22.24 22.04 14.57
C ASP A 71 22.58 20.77 15.36
N ASP A 72 21.59 20.10 15.98
CA ASP A 72 21.82 18.87 16.77
C ASP A 72 21.98 17.67 15.85
N GLN A 73 23.20 17.52 15.32
CA GLN A 73 23.52 16.44 14.38
C GLN A 73 23.34 15.03 14.99
N ALA A 74 23.59 14.87 16.29
CA ALA A 74 23.44 13.59 16.97
C ALA A 74 21.96 13.15 16.98
N ARG A 75 21.05 14.04 17.38
CA ARG A 75 19.61 13.74 17.38
C ARG A 75 19.02 13.59 15.98
N LEU A 76 19.57 14.29 14.99
CA LEU A 76 19.17 14.09 13.60
C LEU A 76 19.55 12.68 13.08
N GLN A 77 20.72 12.16 13.51
CA GLN A 77 21.12 10.79 13.21
C GLN A 77 20.19 9.78 13.91
N GLU A 78 19.90 9.99 15.21
CA GLU A 78 18.94 9.16 15.96
C GLU A 78 17.55 9.16 15.30
N ALA A 79 17.10 10.31 14.74
CA ALA A 79 15.85 10.39 13.98
C ALA A 79 15.89 9.52 12.72
N GLY A 80 17.01 9.51 12.00
CA GLY A 80 17.24 8.63 10.87
C GLY A 80 17.20 7.15 11.25
N GLU A 81 17.87 6.80 12.36
CA GLU A 81 17.84 5.43 12.91
C GLU A 81 16.43 5.03 13.33
N PHE A 82 15.71 5.92 14.04
CA PHE A 82 14.31 5.68 14.39
C PHE A 82 13.46 5.35 13.17
N LEU A 83 13.55 6.14 12.11
CA LEU A 83 12.79 5.90 10.88
C LEU A 83 13.16 4.55 10.24
N LEU A 84 14.47 4.28 10.11
CA LEU A 84 14.94 3.12 9.36
C LEU A 84 14.89 1.82 10.16
N ASP A 85 15.00 1.89 11.49
CA ASP A 85 15.10 0.71 12.36
C ASP A 85 13.88 0.45 13.22
N PHE A 86 12.81 1.21 13.01
CA PHE A 86 11.55 1.04 13.68
C PHE A 86 11.05 -0.43 13.61
N PRO A 87 10.49 -0.99 14.70
CA PRO A 87 10.00 -2.38 14.72
C PRO A 87 8.64 -2.52 14.02
N PHE A 88 8.59 -2.30 12.71
CA PHE A 88 7.35 -2.30 11.91
C PHE A 88 6.51 -3.56 12.03
N LYS A 89 7.11 -4.68 12.44
CA LYS A 89 6.37 -5.92 12.69
C LYS A 89 5.31 -5.76 13.78
N ASP A 90 5.57 -4.90 14.76
CA ASP A 90 4.67 -4.65 15.90
C ASP A 90 3.46 -3.77 15.52
N LEU A 91 3.49 -3.22 14.32
CA LEU A 91 2.41 -2.43 13.75
C LEU A 91 1.53 -3.20 12.76
N LEU A 92 1.82 -4.48 12.52
CA LEU A 92 0.93 -5.28 11.67
C LEU A 92 -0.46 -5.36 12.29
N TYR A 93 -1.48 -5.16 11.46
CA TYR A 93 -2.85 -5.41 11.90
C TYR A 93 -3.03 -6.87 12.31
N PRO A 94 -3.93 -7.16 13.27
CA PRO A 94 -4.24 -8.53 13.66
C PRO A 94 -4.53 -9.42 12.45
N ASP A 95 -3.95 -10.60 12.43
CA ASP A 95 -4.10 -11.60 11.38
C ASP A 95 -3.58 -11.23 9.97
N ALA A 96 -2.86 -10.12 9.81
CA ALA A 96 -2.32 -9.72 8.51
C ALA A 96 -1.45 -10.83 7.87
N MET A 97 -0.55 -11.43 8.64
CA MET A 97 0.31 -12.52 8.17
C MET A 97 -0.48 -13.81 7.87
N ALA A 98 -1.46 -14.15 8.70
CA ALA A 98 -2.35 -15.29 8.46
C ALA A 98 -3.19 -15.07 7.20
N THR A 99 -3.66 -13.84 6.97
CA THR A 99 -4.41 -13.46 5.76
C THR A 99 -3.55 -13.62 4.52
N ILE A 100 -2.30 -13.14 4.51
CA ILE A 100 -1.38 -13.35 3.38
C ILE A 100 -1.19 -14.85 3.13
N ALA A 101 -0.92 -15.64 4.17
CA ALA A 101 -0.75 -17.09 4.04
C ALA A 101 -1.99 -17.77 3.44
N HIS A 102 -3.19 -17.38 3.89
CA HIS A 102 -4.46 -17.87 3.34
C HIS A 102 -4.63 -17.49 1.86
N LEU A 103 -4.46 -16.23 1.50
CA LEU A 103 -4.62 -15.75 0.13
C LEU A 103 -3.65 -16.45 -0.84
N ARG A 104 -2.44 -16.77 -0.38
CA ARG A 104 -1.46 -17.55 -1.16
C ARG A 104 -1.92 -18.97 -1.50
N THR A 105 -2.86 -19.54 -0.77
CA THR A 105 -3.50 -20.81 -1.15
C THR A 105 -4.47 -20.67 -2.30
N ILE A 106 -4.93 -19.45 -2.58
CA ILE A 106 -5.91 -19.14 -3.64
C ILE A 106 -5.21 -18.73 -4.93
N ALA A 107 -4.25 -17.79 -4.84
CA ALA A 107 -3.51 -17.22 -5.97
C ALA A 107 -2.16 -16.65 -5.53
N PRO A 108 -1.23 -16.35 -6.47
CA PRO A 108 -0.06 -15.54 -6.15
C PRO A 108 -0.45 -14.21 -5.50
N VAL A 109 0.29 -13.81 -4.45
CA VAL A 109 0.11 -12.56 -3.74
C VAL A 109 1.30 -11.64 -4.01
N LEU A 110 1.03 -10.37 -4.24
CA LEU A 110 1.98 -9.28 -4.49
C LEU A 110 1.71 -8.14 -3.51
N ILE A 111 2.74 -7.54 -2.96
CA ILE A 111 2.63 -6.22 -2.33
C ILE A 111 2.78 -5.14 -3.39
N LEU A 112 1.78 -4.27 -3.47
CA LEU A 112 1.75 -3.12 -4.38
C LEU A 112 1.54 -1.85 -3.57
N SER A 113 2.60 -1.06 -3.39
CA SER A 113 2.59 0.10 -2.51
C SER A 113 3.07 1.36 -3.21
N ASP A 114 2.60 2.51 -2.74
CA ASP A 114 3.19 3.81 -3.07
C ASP A 114 4.30 4.15 -2.06
N GLY A 115 5.33 4.86 -2.50
CA GLY A 115 6.38 5.32 -1.60
C GLY A 115 7.72 5.55 -2.27
N ASP A 116 8.70 5.96 -1.47
CA ASP A 116 10.08 6.10 -1.88
C ASP A 116 10.82 4.75 -1.94
N MET A 117 11.97 4.74 -2.62
CA MET A 117 12.75 3.52 -2.87
C MET A 117 13.71 3.13 -1.72
N VAL A 118 13.69 3.83 -0.60
CA VAL A 118 14.56 3.55 0.56
C VAL A 118 13.73 3.13 1.77
N PHE A 119 12.82 3.99 2.21
CA PHE A 119 12.01 3.79 3.42
C PHE A 119 10.96 2.68 3.23
N GLN A 120 10.16 2.75 2.15
CA GLN A 120 9.06 1.81 1.94
C GLN A 120 9.54 0.35 1.78
N PRO A 121 10.58 0.03 0.97
CA PRO A 121 11.09 -1.34 0.91
C PRO A 121 11.66 -1.81 2.25
N ARG A 122 12.32 -0.91 3.02
CA ARG A 122 12.87 -1.24 4.33
C ARG A 122 11.77 -1.55 5.34
N LYS A 123 10.72 -0.72 5.39
CA LYS A 123 9.51 -0.94 6.21
C LYS A 123 8.89 -2.30 5.91
N ILE A 124 8.65 -2.60 4.65
CA ILE A 124 8.07 -3.87 4.19
C ILE A 124 8.93 -5.08 4.63
N ARG A 125 10.25 -5.01 4.48
CA ARG A 125 11.16 -6.08 4.93
C ARG A 125 11.16 -6.21 6.46
N ARG A 126 11.26 -5.11 7.20
CA ARG A 126 11.28 -5.14 8.67
C ARG A 126 9.97 -5.62 9.27
N ALA A 127 8.86 -5.43 8.58
CA ALA A 127 7.57 -6.00 8.94
C ALA A 127 7.47 -7.52 8.64
N GLY A 128 8.43 -8.12 7.90
CA GLY A 128 8.38 -9.51 7.46
C GLY A 128 7.46 -9.75 6.26
N LEU A 129 6.92 -8.67 5.68
CA LEU A 129 5.94 -8.76 4.61
C LEU A 129 6.55 -9.21 3.28
N ALA A 130 7.83 -8.84 3.01
CA ALA A 130 8.51 -9.24 1.79
C ALA A 130 8.68 -10.77 1.71
N GLU A 131 9.09 -11.39 2.80
CA GLU A 131 9.20 -12.85 2.93
C GLU A 131 7.83 -13.52 2.79
N ALA A 132 6.79 -12.94 3.39
CA ALA A 132 5.44 -13.49 3.34
C ALA A 132 4.88 -13.60 1.92
N VAL A 133 5.36 -12.77 0.98
CA VAL A 133 4.94 -12.76 -0.43
C VAL A 133 6.03 -13.27 -1.39
N ASP A 134 7.02 -14.03 -0.92
CA ASP A 134 8.14 -14.55 -1.72
C ASP A 134 8.87 -13.45 -2.51
N GLN A 135 9.15 -12.32 -1.86
CA GLN A 135 9.81 -11.13 -2.42
C GLN A 135 9.04 -10.45 -3.58
N ARG A 136 7.77 -10.80 -3.80
CA ARG A 136 6.92 -10.13 -4.79
C ARG A 136 6.46 -8.80 -4.23
N VAL A 137 7.28 -7.77 -4.41
CA VAL A 137 7.03 -6.40 -3.93
C VAL A 137 7.27 -5.44 -5.09
N LEU A 138 6.29 -4.61 -5.40
CA LEU A 138 6.41 -3.49 -6.33
C LEU A 138 6.05 -2.20 -5.61
N ILE A 139 6.91 -1.20 -5.76
CA ILE A 139 6.75 0.12 -5.19
C ILE A 139 6.77 1.13 -6.32
N TYR A 140 5.77 1.99 -6.36
CA TYR A 140 5.63 3.06 -7.33
C TYR A 140 5.47 4.40 -6.62
N VAL A 141 5.64 5.49 -7.33
CA VAL A 141 5.25 6.82 -6.84
C VAL A 141 3.73 6.94 -6.84
N HIS A 142 3.09 6.44 -7.93
CA HIS A 142 1.64 6.41 -8.12
C HIS A 142 1.27 5.08 -8.76
N LYS A 143 0.92 4.09 -7.96
CA LYS A 143 0.62 2.72 -8.42
C LYS A 143 -0.55 2.67 -9.41
N GLN A 144 -1.54 3.55 -9.25
CA GLN A 144 -2.68 3.62 -10.16
C GLN A 144 -2.29 4.08 -11.58
N HIS A 145 -1.17 4.79 -11.73
CA HIS A 145 -0.65 5.22 -13.04
C HIS A 145 0.37 4.22 -13.63
N SER A 146 0.70 3.16 -12.90
CA SER A 146 1.75 2.20 -13.27
C SER A 146 1.22 0.82 -13.65
N LEU A 147 -0.09 0.72 -13.97
CA LEU A 147 -0.77 -0.55 -14.22
C LEU A 147 -0.25 -1.30 -15.45
N GLU A 148 0.22 -0.59 -16.48
CA GLU A 148 0.82 -1.21 -17.66
C GLU A 148 2.17 -1.87 -17.32
N ASP A 149 3.02 -1.21 -16.54
CA ASP A 149 4.27 -1.78 -16.05
C ASP A 149 4.02 -2.98 -15.13
N LEU A 150 3.03 -2.88 -14.25
CA LEU A 150 2.57 -3.98 -13.41
C LEU A 150 2.16 -5.20 -14.25
N ARG A 151 1.32 -5.02 -15.27
CA ARG A 151 0.89 -6.11 -16.17
C ARG A 151 2.06 -6.78 -16.89
N ARG A 152 3.04 -5.99 -17.30
CA ARG A 152 4.24 -6.51 -17.96
C ARG A 152 5.09 -7.34 -17.02
N ARG A 153 5.27 -6.90 -15.76
CA ARG A 153 6.08 -7.58 -14.74
C ARG A 153 5.37 -8.79 -14.13
N MET A 154 4.08 -8.67 -13.93
CA MET A 154 3.24 -9.64 -13.23
C MET A 154 1.98 -9.94 -14.05
N PRO A 155 2.12 -10.65 -15.20
CA PRO A 155 0.99 -10.92 -16.08
C PRO A 155 -0.02 -11.85 -15.42
N ALA A 156 -1.28 -11.42 -15.39
CA ALA A 156 -2.41 -12.21 -14.92
C ALA A 156 -3.65 -11.95 -15.79
N VAL A 157 -4.57 -12.91 -15.80
CA VAL A 157 -5.85 -12.78 -16.49
C VAL A 157 -6.78 -11.82 -15.74
N ARG A 158 -6.72 -11.86 -14.40
CA ARG A 158 -7.48 -10.99 -13.50
C ARG A 158 -6.58 -10.48 -12.38
N TYR A 159 -6.95 -9.35 -11.81
CA TYR A 159 -6.28 -8.73 -10.68
C TYR A 159 -7.29 -8.46 -9.56
N ALA A 160 -6.89 -8.63 -8.32
CA ALA A 160 -7.63 -8.15 -7.16
C ALA A 160 -6.72 -7.18 -6.39
N MET A 161 -7.23 -6.01 -5.99
CA MET A 161 -6.50 -5.04 -5.17
C MET A 161 -7.24 -4.80 -3.88
N VAL A 162 -6.52 -4.94 -2.77
CA VAL A 162 -6.98 -4.61 -1.42
C VAL A 162 -6.26 -3.34 -0.97
N ASP A 163 -7.01 -2.30 -0.63
CA ASP A 163 -6.46 -0.97 -0.31
C ASP A 163 -7.40 -0.22 0.64
N ASP A 164 -6.87 0.65 1.50
CA ASP A 164 -7.63 1.53 2.39
C ASP A 164 -8.07 2.85 1.73
N LYS A 165 -7.64 3.09 0.47
CA LYS A 165 -7.95 4.31 -0.30
C LYS A 165 -9.00 4.03 -1.38
N PRO A 166 -10.28 4.23 -1.10
CA PRO A 166 -11.34 3.86 -2.05
C PRO A 166 -11.34 4.71 -3.32
N LEU A 167 -10.87 5.98 -3.27
CA LEU A 167 -10.68 6.81 -4.47
C LEU A 167 -9.63 6.24 -5.40
N LEU A 168 -8.51 5.75 -4.88
CA LEU A 168 -7.45 5.09 -5.64
C LEU A 168 -7.97 3.80 -6.29
N LEU A 169 -8.72 2.98 -5.55
CA LEU A 169 -9.36 1.79 -6.10
C LEU A 169 -10.32 2.13 -7.26
N SER A 170 -11.12 3.19 -7.10
CA SER A 170 -12.02 3.69 -8.14
C SER A 170 -11.24 4.12 -9.40
N GLU A 171 -10.12 4.82 -9.23
CA GLU A 171 -9.24 5.25 -10.32
C GLU A 171 -8.61 4.04 -11.04
N MET A 172 -8.08 3.07 -10.31
CA MET A 172 -7.53 1.83 -10.89
C MET A 172 -8.57 1.05 -11.69
N LYS A 173 -9.83 1.01 -11.24
CA LYS A 173 -10.94 0.33 -11.96
C LYS A 173 -11.29 1.01 -13.28
N ARG A 174 -11.03 2.32 -13.44
CA ARG A 174 -11.26 3.03 -14.70
C ARG A 174 -10.20 2.74 -15.76
N ALA A 175 -9.09 2.11 -15.39
CA ALA A 175 -7.99 1.85 -16.32
C ALA A 175 -8.44 0.88 -17.43
N PRO A 176 -8.35 1.28 -18.72
CA PRO A 176 -8.80 0.45 -19.82
C PRO A 176 -8.05 -0.88 -19.89
N GLY A 177 -8.79 -1.97 -20.05
CA GLY A 177 -8.21 -3.31 -20.22
C GLY A 177 -7.48 -3.85 -18.97
N PHE A 178 -7.74 -3.28 -17.79
CA PHE A 178 -7.22 -3.79 -16.52
C PHE A 178 -8.37 -4.45 -15.71
N PRO A 179 -8.54 -5.78 -15.80
CA PRO A 179 -9.65 -6.50 -15.19
C PRO A 179 -9.44 -6.60 -13.67
N LEU A 180 -9.82 -5.56 -12.95
CA LEU A 180 -9.59 -5.39 -11.52
C LEU A 180 -10.86 -5.65 -10.70
N GLN A 181 -10.75 -6.51 -9.69
CA GLN A 181 -11.64 -6.56 -8.55
C GLN A 181 -11.06 -5.67 -7.44
N ALA A 182 -11.77 -4.63 -7.07
CA ALA A 182 -11.38 -3.68 -6.03
C ALA A 182 -12.01 -4.05 -4.68
N ILE A 183 -11.19 -4.25 -3.67
CA ILE A 183 -11.61 -4.59 -2.30
C ILE A 183 -11.17 -3.46 -1.38
N PHE A 184 -12.13 -2.71 -0.87
CA PHE A 184 -11.88 -1.63 0.08
C PHE A 184 -11.84 -2.17 1.50
N VAL A 185 -10.73 -1.94 2.22
CA VAL A 185 -10.62 -2.25 3.65
C VAL A 185 -10.82 -0.98 4.48
N ARG A 186 -11.75 -1.03 5.44
CA ARG A 186 -12.12 0.13 6.26
C ARG A 186 -11.22 0.26 7.48
N GLN A 187 -9.93 0.43 7.24
CA GLN A 187 -8.89 0.66 8.24
C GLN A 187 -8.22 2.01 8.00
N GLY A 188 -7.59 2.57 9.04
CA GLY A 188 -6.87 3.84 8.94
C GLY A 188 -7.74 5.08 8.70
N HIS A 189 -7.09 6.22 8.62
CA HIS A 189 -7.75 7.53 8.54
C HIS A 189 -8.48 7.77 7.20
N TYR A 190 -8.02 7.17 6.09
CA TYR A 190 -8.71 7.32 4.80
C TYR A 190 -10.09 6.68 4.79
N ALA A 191 -10.25 5.54 5.51
CA ALA A 191 -11.55 4.90 5.67
C ALA A 191 -12.56 5.79 6.42
N ALA A 192 -12.09 6.54 7.42
CA ALA A 192 -12.91 7.48 8.18
C ALA A 192 -13.20 8.77 7.38
N ALA A 193 -12.25 9.23 6.57
CA ALA A 193 -12.36 10.46 5.77
C ALA A 193 -13.26 10.31 4.54
N THR A 194 -13.51 9.10 4.08
CA THR A 194 -14.36 8.84 2.90
C THR A 194 -15.84 8.96 3.29
N GLY A 195 -16.24 10.15 3.70
CA GLY A 195 -17.66 10.54 3.82
C GLY A 195 -18.35 10.45 2.45
N ALA A 196 -19.60 10.87 2.36
CA ALA A 196 -20.55 10.77 1.26
C ALA A 196 -20.08 11.05 -0.20
N ALA A 197 -18.81 11.02 -0.52
CA ALA A 197 -18.32 11.10 -1.89
C ALA A 197 -18.78 9.88 -2.68
N THR A 198 -19.54 10.10 -3.73
CA THR A 198 -19.99 9.04 -4.64
C THR A 198 -18.78 8.51 -5.39
N LEU A 199 -18.35 7.31 -5.03
CA LEU A 199 -17.28 6.61 -5.74
C LEU A 199 -17.84 6.03 -7.06
N ASP A 200 -17.20 6.37 -8.17
CA ASP A 200 -17.58 5.89 -9.48
C ASP A 200 -16.35 5.44 -10.27
N PRO A 201 -16.19 4.13 -10.58
CA PRO A 201 -16.97 3.01 -10.07
C PRO A 201 -16.69 2.75 -8.58
N PRO A 202 -17.66 2.22 -7.81
CA PRO A 202 -17.42 1.85 -6.43
C PRO A 202 -16.53 0.60 -6.34
N PRO A 203 -15.91 0.33 -5.17
CA PRO A 203 -15.28 -0.95 -4.90
C PRO A 203 -16.26 -2.12 -5.06
N ASP A 204 -15.77 -3.27 -5.51
CA ASP A 204 -16.60 -4.48 -5.71
C ASP A 204 -16.95 -5.13 -4.37
N ARG A 205 -16.07 -4.98 -3.39
CA ARG A 205 -16.25 -5.46 -2.02
C ARG A 205 -15.75 -4.42 -1.02
N THR A 206 -16.38 -4.41 0.14
CA THR A 206 -15.92 -3.64 1.30
C THR A 206 -15.82 -4.57 2.49
N ILE A 207 -14.69 -4.56 3.18
CA ILE A 207 -14.42 -5.34 4.39
C ILE A 207 -14.08 -4.39 5.53
N ALA A 208 -14.34 -4.81 6.78
CA ALA A 208 -14.08 -3.98 7.93
C ALA A 208 -12.59 -3.97 8.31
N ARG A 209 -11.92 -5.11 8.16
CA ARG A 209 -10.51 -5.32 8.52
C ARG A 209 -9.88 -6.36 7.61
N ILE A 210 -8.56 -6.34 7.52
CA ILE A 210 -7.81 -7.26 6.65
C ILE A 210 -8.08 -8.74 6.96
N ALA A 211 -8.30 -9.08 8.23
CA ALA A 211 -8.62 -10.43 8.68
C ALA A 211 -9.93 -11.00 8.08
N ASP A 212 -10.84 -10.16 7.61
CA ASP A 212 -12.09 -10.61 6.99
C ASP A 212 -11.83 -11.40 5.69
N LEU A 213 -10.66 -11.20 5.06
CA LEU A 213 -10.22 -11.98 3.89
C LEU A 213 -9.91 -13.45 4.21
N LEU A 214 -9.76 -13.82 5.49
CA LEU A 214 -9.61 -15.23 5.89
C LEU A 214 -10.86 -16.08 5.52
N ALA A 215 -12.01 -15.44 5.39
CA ALA A 215 -13.24 -16.10 4.95
C ALA A 215 -13.39 -16.17 3.42
N PHE A 216 -12.51 -15.52 2.64
CA PHE A 216 -12.62 -15.52 1.19
C PHE A 216 -12.13 -16.85 0.60
N SER A 217 -12.86 -17.31 -0.41
CA SER A 217 -12.56 -18.49 -1.20
C SER A 217 -12.22 -18.11 -2.64
N ARG A 218 -11.90 -19.10 -3.48
CA ARG A 218 -11.71 -18.90 -4.93
C ARG A 218 -12.93 -18.28 -5.59
N HIS A 219 -14.13 -18.61 -5.12
CA HIS A 219 -15.40 -18.10 -5.63
C HIS A 219 -15.51 -16.58 -5.42
N ASP A 220 -15.07 -16.05 -4.27
CA ASP A 220 -15.12 -14.62 -3.97
C ASP A 220 -14.25 -13.79 -4.90
N PHE A 221 -13.22 -14.39 -5.48
CA PHE A 221 -12.36 -13.82 -6.51
C PHE A 221 -12.83 -14.15 -7.94
N GLN A 222 -14.05 -14.70 -8.12
CA GLN A 222 -14.63 -15.06 -9.41
C GLN A 222 -13.76 -16.03 -10.24
N LEU A 223 -12.97 -16.87 -9.59
CA LEU A 223 -12.10 -17.85 -10.26
C LEU A 223 -12.87 -19.06 -10.80
N ASP A 224 -14.09 -19.28 -10.32
CA ASP A 224 -14.97 -20.37 -10.76
C ASP A 224 -15.85 -19.96 -11.97
N ALA A 225 -15.84 -18.67 -12.35
CA ALA A 225 -16.48 -18.20 -13.57
C ALA A 225 -15.60 -18.53 -14.79
N ALA A 226 -16.21 -18.92 -15.91
CA ALA A 226 -15.50 -19.15 -17.17
C ALA A 226 -14.62 -17.93 -17.52
N PRO A 227 -13.41 -18.12 -18.07
CA PRO A 227 -12.55 -17.01 -18.46
C PRO A 227 -13.33 -16.10 -19.41
N LEU A 228 -13.30 -14.78 -19.15
CA LEU A 228 -13.79 -13.77 -20.09
C LEU A 228 -13.16 -14.10 -21.44
N ALA A 229 -14.00 -14.36 -22.45
CA ALA A 229 -13.53 -14.64 -23.81
C ALA A 229 -12.53 -13.54 -24.20
N ALA A 230 -11.33 -13.94 -24.61
CA ALA A 230 -10.34 -13.02 -25.12
C ALA A 230 -11.03 -12.19 -26.21
N VAL A 231 -11.04 -10.88 -26.05
CA VAL A 231 -11.47 -9.96 -27.12
C VAL A 231 -10.56 -10.28 -28.30
N ALA A 232 -11.12 -10.98 -29.28
CA ALA A 232 -10.42 -11.31 -30.49
C ALA A 232 -10.06 -9.98 -31.16
N ASP A 233 -8.77 -9.76 -31.28
CA ASP A 233 -8.19 -8.68 -32.08
C ASP A 233 -8.62 -8.93 -33.55
N LYS A 234 -9.79 -8.39 -33.92
CA LYS A 234 -10.33 -8.39 -35.24
C LYS A 234 -10.04 -7.04 -35.88
N ASP A 235 -8.79 -6.67 -36.01
CA ASP A 235 -8.38 -5.63 -36.95
C ASP A 235 -6.84 -5.63 -37.05
N ARG A 236 -6.33 -6.60 -37.80
CA ARG A 236 -5.02 -6.43 -38.45
C ARG A 236 -5.24 -6.59 -39.96
N PRO A 237 -4.96 -5.52 -40.73
CA PRO A 237 -4.91 -5.59 -42.18
C PRO A 237 -3.73 -6.44 -42.66
#